data_d032accaab2527e1a764d136ae6da025
#
_entry.id   d032accaab2527e1a764d136ae6da025
#
_cell.length_a   1.000
_cell.length_b   1.000
_cell.length_c   1.000
_cell.angle_alpha   90.00
_cell.angle_beta   90.00
_cell.angle_gamma   90.00
#
_symmetry.space_group_name_H-M   'P 1'
#
loop_
_entity.id
_entity.type
_entity.pdbx_description
1 polymer ?
#
loop_
_entity_poly.entity_id
_entity_poly.type
_entity_poly.pdbx_seq_one_letter_code
_entity_poly.pdbx_strand_id
1 'polypeptide(L)'
;MINHLNTSKSLVVMLTTTCITLLSTFTYGASEEVPDLSGFWGVGRCPDGSFTSCNTLAQDDQRLSNRARAYQAAIDEYAQPKYDCAPMAIPHLYTDPYNYRIDQLEDRVNFYYAKDDVVRTVWLEDHPEPRVSDFFIQGHSHGRYEDGALIINTDKFTFDPQGLNADFQIASSTQKQVTERFERDGDDLMFKVTTIDTFFLLEPWSYEVRSTPAIDLGGEWSCSPRSSRHSLRFVPPKYNEDPAPERLEYLQD
;
A
#
# COMPACT_ATOMS: atom_id res chain seq x y z
N MET A 1 26.39 37.59 97.42
CA MET A 1 27.43 36.59 97.46
C MET A 1 26.98 35.45 96.53
N ILE A 2 27.84 34.94 95.73
CA ILE A 2 27.74 33.85 94.81
C ILE A 2 27.22 34.29 93.36
N ASN A 3 28.21 34.45 92.52
CA ASN A 3 28.06 34.63 91.06
C ASN A 3 27.66 33.32 90.39
N HIS A 4 26.69 33.40 89.49
CA HIS A 4 26.51 32.35 88.46
C HIS A 4 26.86 32.90 87.10
N LEU A 5 27.98 32.35 86.58
CA LEU A 5 28.39 32.50 85.21
C LEU A 5 27.46 31.65 84.32
N ASN A 6 26.83 32.28 83.37
CA ASN A 6 26.01 31.60 82.36
C ASN A 6 26.79 31.61 81.02
N THR A 7 27.31 30.45 80.66
CA THR A 7 28.03 30.23 79.39
C THR A 7 27.01 29.91 78.29
N SER A 8 26.85 30.86 77.39
CA SER A 8 26.09 30.70 76.16
C SER A 8 26.89 29.86 75.13
N LYS A 9 26.39 28.69 74.79
CA LYS A 9 26.92 27.87 73.68
C LYS A 9 26.25 28.33 72.37
N SER A 10 26.98 29.03 71.52
CA SER A 10 26.54 29.31 70.14
C SER A 10 26.61 28.07 69.29
N LEU A 11 25.48 27.64 68.84
CA LEU A 11 25.35 26.55 67.86
C LEU A 11 25.48 27.12 66.44
N VAL A 12 26.60 26.87 65.75
CA VAL A 12 26.79 27.22 64.36
C VAL A 12 26.15 26.13 63.52
N VAL A 13 25.02 26.47 62.90
CA VAL A 13 24.38 25.61 61.90
C VAL A 13 25.01 25.88 60.55
N MET A 14 25.84 24.94 60.05
CA MET A 14 26.35 24.95 58.70
C MET A 14 25.25 24.46 57.74
N LEU A 15 24.67 25.39 56.98
CA LEU A 15 23.80 25.03 55.86
C LEU A 15 24.70 24.64 54.68
N THR A 16 24.75 23.34 54.38
CA THR A 16 25.35 22.81 53.16
C THR A 16 24.29 22.93 52.04
N THR A 17 24.43 23.89 51.15
CA THR A 17 23.60 24.05 49.97
C THR A 17 24.03 22.99 48.93
N THR A 18 23.29 21.91 48.81
CA THR A 18 23.50 20.90 47.80
C THR A 18 22.90 21.42 46.47
N CYS A 19 23.77 21.90 45.58
CA CYS A 19 23.40 22.28 44.24
C CYS A 19 23.14 21.00 43.41
N ILE A 20 21.87 20.63 43.23
CA ILE A 20 21.48 19.55 42.34
C ILE A 20 21.49 20.13 40.91
N THR A 21 22.55 19.89 40.16
CA THR A 21 22.59 20.15 38.73
C THR A 21 21.73 19.10 38.03
N LEU A 22 20.52 19.48 37.62
CA LEU A 22 19.71 18.71 36.68
C LEU A 22 20.44 18.73 35.33
N LEU A 23 21.19 17.64 35.01
CA LEU A 23 21.57 17.33 33.65
C LEU A 23 20.31 16.94 32.89
N SER A 24 19.72 17.88 32.15
CA SER A 24 18.80 17.59 31.09
C SER A 24 19.59 16.86 29.99
N THR A 25 19.48 15.53 29.96
CA THR A 25 19.89 14.74 28.81
C THR A 25 18.96 15.12 27.65
N PHE A 26 19.42 15.99 26.77
CA PHE A 26 18.85 16.10 25.45
C PHE A 26 19.13 14.75 24.76
N THR A 27 18.12 13.90 24.72
CA THR A 27 18.10 12.79 23.76
C THR A 27 18.06 13.43 22.39
N TYR A 28 19.20 13.49 21.73
CA TYR A 28 19.27 13.69 20.30
C TYR A 28 18.45 12.56 19.70
N GLY A 29 17.26 12.88 19.20
CA GLY A 29 16.48 11.92 18.42
C GLY A 29 17.41 11.43 17.30
N ALA A 30 17.66 10.13 17.24
CA ALA A 30 18.33 9.54 16.10
C ALA A 30 17.55 10.03 14.87
N SER A 31 18.22 10.65 13.91
CA SER A 31 17.61 10.95 12.62
C SER A 31 17.12 9.61 12.08
N GLU A 32 15.83 9.50 11.86
CA GLU A 32 15.25 8.31 11.28
C GLU A 32 15.98 8.03 9.96
N GLU A 33 16.59 6.86 9.85
CA GLU A 33 17.38 6.50 8.68
C GLU A 33 16.42 6.28 7.51
N VAL A 34 16.43 7.19 6.56
CA VAL A 34 15.63 7.09 5.32
C VAL A 34 16.29 6.04 4.43
N PRO A 35 15.61 4.92 4.13
CA PRO A 35 16.18 3.90 3.27
C PRO A 35 16.29 4.41 1.83
N ASP A 36 17.38 4.11 1.13
CA ASP A 36 17.48 4.36 -0.31
C ASP A 36 16.74 3.26 -1.08
N LEU A 37 15.54 3.60 -1.52
CA LEU A 37 14.68 2.73 -2.34
C LEU A 37 14.76 3.06 -3.82
N SER A 38 15.50 4.13 -4.19
CA SER A 38 15.59 4.62 -5.56
C SER A 38 16.24 3.59 -6.48
N GLY A 39 15.79 3.54 -7.73
CA GLY A 39 16.35 2.66 -8.74
C GLY A 39 15.32 1.84 -9.50
N PHE A 40 15.83 0.94 -10.33
CA PHE A 40 15.01 0.02 -11.09
C PHE A 40 14.89 -1.32 -10.36
N TRP A 41 13.68 -1.82 -10.32
CA TRP A 41 13.31 -3.03 -9.60
C TRP A 41 12.64 -4.01 -10.53
N GLY A 42 13.04 -5.26 -10.43
CA GLY A 42 12.39 -6.37 -11.11
C GLY A 42 11.02 -6.66 -10.51
N VAL A 43 10.23 -7.46 -11.21
CA VAL A 43 8.93 -7.90 -10.72
C VAL A 43 9.06 -8.59 -9.35
N GLY A 44 8.13 -8.28 -8.46
CA GLY A 44 8.07 -8.88 -7.14
C GLY A 44 7.83 -10.39 -7.20
N ARG A 45 8.53 -11.14 -6.35
CA ARG A 45 8.37 -12.59 -6.20
C ARG A 45 7.91 -12.94 -4.80
N CYS A 46 7.04 -13.92 -4.73
CA CYS A 46 6.62 -14.51 -3.48
C CYS A 46 7.76 -15.25 -2.76
N PRO A 47 7.65 -15.55 -1.45
CA PRO A 47 8.68 -16.29 -0.71
C PRO A 47 9.04 -17.66 -1.29
N ASP A 48 8.11 -18.31 -2.02
CA ASP A 48 8.33 -19.57 -2.74
C ASP A 48 9.01 -19.38 -4.11
N GLY A 49 9.34 -18.13 -4.48
CA GLY A 49 9.96 -17.76 -5.76
C GLY A 49 8.98 -17.62 -6.93
N SER A 50 7.70 -17.88 -6.75
CA SER A 50 6.66 -17.66 -7.77
C SER A 50 6.37 -16.17 -7.95
N PHE A 51 5.69 -15.81 -9.06
CA PHE A 51 5.26 -14.43 -9.30
C PHE A 51 3.92 -14.09 -8.63
N THR A 52 3.07 -15.09 -8.38
CA THR A 52 1.66 -14.83 -8.06
C THR A 52 1.08 -15.69 -6.95
N SER A 53 1.83 -16.66 -6.38
CA SER A 53 1.25 -17.59 -5.40
C SER A 53 0.76 -16.91 -4.11
N CYS A 54 1.42 -15.82 -3.70
CA CYS A 54 1.09 -15.10 -2.47
C CYS A 54 0.19 -13.87 -2.70
N ASN A 55 0.32 -13.21 -3.86
CA ASN A 55 -0.29 -11.92 -4.14
C ASN A 55 -1.53 -12.01 -5.05
N THR A 56 -2.11 -13.19 -5.18
CA THR A 56 -3.31 -13.44 -5.99
C THR A 56 -4.43 -13.99 -5.12
N LEU A 57 -5.61 -13.38 -5.22
CA LEU A 57 -6.84 -13.94 -4.67
C LEU A 57 -7.41 -14.97 -5.65
N ALA A 58 -7.66 -16.19 -5.19
CA ALA A 58 -8.30 -17.21 -6.01
C ALA A 58 -9.79 -16.90 -6.22
N GLN A 59 -10.39 -17.52 -7.24
CA GLN A 59 -11.81 -17.34 -7.56
C GLN A 59 -12.75 -17.74 -6.41
N ASP A 60 -12.36 -18.72 -5.63
CA ASP A 60 -13.12 -19.29 -4.52
C ASP A 60 -12.53 -18.94 -3.15
N ASP A 61 -11.70 -17.89 -3.09
CA ASP A 61 -11.03 -17.45 -1.86
C ASP A 61 -12.04 -17.19 -0.75
N GLN A 62 -11.78 -17.76 0.43
CA GLN A 62 -12.66 -17.66 1.59
C GLN A 62 -12.84 -16.22 2.10
N ARG A 63 -11.92 -15.33 1.77
CA ARG A 63 -11.98 -13.91 2.12
C ARG A 63 -12.96 -13.12 1.28
N LEU A 64 -13.44 -13.66 0.16
CA LEU A 64 -14.40 -12.98 -0.69
C LEU A 64 -15.79 -12.93 -0.04
N SER A 65 -16.37 -11.73 0.01
CA SER A 65 -17.74 -11.54 0.45
C SER A 65 -18.75 -12.11 -0.56
N ASN A 66 -20.01 -12.32 -0.15
CA ASN A 66 -21.07 -12.69 -1.06
C ASN A 66 -21.26 -11.67 -2.19
N ARG A 67 -21.05 -10.38 -1.91
CA ARG A 67 -21.08 -9.32 -2.93
C ARG A 67 -19.97 -9.48 -3.96
N ALA A 68 -18.74 -9.82 -3.54
CA ALA A 68 -17.64 -10.11 -4.47
C ALA A 68 -18.01 -11.26 -5.40
N ARG A 69 -18.54 -12.35 -4.87
CA ARG A 69 -18.96 -13.52 -5.64
C ARG A 69 -20.09 -13.22 -6.60
N ALA A 70 -21.11 -12.49 -6.15
CA ALA A 70 -22.21 -12.05 -6.99
C ALA A 70 -21.74 -11.15 -8.13
N TYR A 71 -20.86 -10.21 -7.84
CA TYR A 71 -20.27 -9.33 -8.85
C TYR A 71 -19.45 -10.13 -9.87
N GLN A 72 -18.55 -11.00 -9.39
CA GLN A 72 -17.71 -11.86 -10.22
C GLN A 72 -18.57 -12.76 -11.16
N ALA A 73 -19.67 -13.29 -10.65
CA ALA A 73 -20.59 -14.10 -11.46
C ALA A 73 -21.34 -13.28 -12.52
N ALA A 74 -21.56 -11.98 -12.27
CA ALA A 74 -22.33 -11.09 -13.14
C ALA A 74 -21.47 -10.30 -14.14
N ILE A 75 -20.15 -10.21 -13.91
CA ILE A 75 -19.28 -9.35 -14.73
C ILE A 75 -19.25 -9.82 -16.18
N ASP A 76 -19.30 -8.84 -17.08
CA ASP A 76 -19.11 -9.06 -18.51
C ASP A 76 -17.68 -8.77 -18.92
N GLU A 77 -17.02 -9.75 -19.55
CA GLU A 77 -15.65 -9.59 -20.03
C GLU A 77 -15.51 -8.39 -20.99
N TYR A 78 -16.52 -8.12 -21.81
CA TYR A 78 -16.51 -6.98 -22.73
C TYR A 78 -16.51 -5.62 -22.04
N ALA A 79 -16.99 -5.55 -20.81
CA ALA A 79 -17.05 -4.30 -20.05
C ALA A 79 -15.79 -4.03 -19.22
N GLN A 80 -14.77 -4.87 -19.33
CA GLN A 80 -13.57 -4.73 -18.52
C GLN A 80 -12.67 -3.58 -19.00
N PRO A 81 -12.22 -2.70 -18.08
CA PRO A 81 -11.39 -1.52 -18.41
C PRO A 81 -10.06 -1.85 -19.08
N LYS A 82 -9.50 -3.04 -18.81
CA LYS A 82 -8.24 -3.49 -19.43
C LYS A 82 -8.27 -3.46 -20.95
N TYR A 83 -9.44 -3.68 -21.57
CA TYR A 83 -9.58 -3.65 -23.01
C TYR A 83 -9.66 -2.24 -23.58
N ASP A 84 -9.86 -1.24 -22.75
CA ASP A 84 -9.77 0.19 -23.08
C ASP A 84 -8.43 0.80 -22.66
N CYS A 85 -7.46 -0.05 -22.26
CA CYS A 85 -6.17 0.38 -21.76
C CYS A 85 -6.26 1.27 -20.52
N ALA A 86 -7.28 1.08 -19.70
CA ALA A 86 -7.32 1.74 -18.40
C ALA A 86 -6.18 1.19 -17.52
N PRO A 87 -5.37 2.06 -16.91
CA PRO A 87 -4.25 1.63 -16.09
C PRO A 87 -4.73 0.88 -14.85
N MET A 88 -4.00 -0.18 -14.49
CA MET A 88 -4.25 -0.92 -13.26
C MET A 88 -3.81 -0.13 -12.03
N ALA A 89 -4.47 -0.37 -10.92
CA ALA A 89 -4.11 0.16 -9.61
C ALA A 89 -3.59 -0.95 -8.68
N ILE A 90 -2.96 -0.56 -7.58
CA ILE A 90 -2.61 -1.50 -6.50
C ILE A 90 -3.88 -2.07 -5.85
N PRO A 91 -3.86 -3.30 -5.35
CA PRO A 91 -2.75 -4.26 -5.31
C PRO A 91 -2.56 -5.04 -6.62
N HIS A 92 -3.51 -4.95 -7.56
CA HIS A 92 -3.50 -5.71 -8.81
C HIS A 92 -2.23 -5.43 -9.64
N LEU A 93 -1.74 -4.18 -9.64
CA LEU A 93 -0.53 -3.78 -10.35
C LEU A 93 0.71 -4.61 -9.97
N TYR A 94 0.75 -5.16 -8.75
CA TYR A 94 1.85 -6.01 -8.29
C TYR A 94 1.76 -7.47 -8.76
N THR A 95 0.68 -7.88 -9.39
CA THR A 95 0.56 -9.20 -10.01
C THR A 95 1.08 -9.24 -11.43
N ASP A 96 1.34 -8.08 -12.03
CA ASP A 96 1.87 -7.98 -13.37
C ASP A 96 3.38 -8.21 -13.42
N PRO A 97 3.89 -8.97 -14.41
CA PRO A 97 5.30 -9.34 -14.49
C PRO A 97 6.17 -8.24 -15.15
N TYR A 98 6.02 -7.00 -14.71
CA TYR A 98 6.76 -5.86 -15.26
C TYR A 98 7.66 -5.22 -14.22
N ASN A 99 8.81 -4.72 -14.68
CA ASN A 99 9.72 -3.94 -13.85
C ASN A 99 9.10 -2.58 -13.50
N TYR A 100 9.62 -1.97 -12.46
CA TYR A 100 9.24 -0.64 -12.05
C TYR A 100 10.46 0.16 -11.57
N ARG A 101 10.33 1.48 -11.54
CA ARG A 101 11.35 2.39 -11.02
C ARG A 101 10.76 3.19 -9.86
N ILE A 102 11.57 3.39 -8.84
CA ILE A 102 11.28 4.27 -7.71
C ILE A 102 12.21 5.47 -7.78
N ASP A 103 11.64 6.67 -7.73
CA ASP A 103 12.38 7.92 -7.58
C ASP A 103 11.96 8.57 -6.26
N GLN A 104 12.91 8.70 -5.31
CA GLN A 104 12.70 9.40 -4.06
C GLN A 104 13.07 10.87 -4.25
N LEU A 105 12.12 11.75 -3.98
CA LEU A 105 12.25 13.19 -4.02
C LEU A 105 12.06 13.76 -2.60
N GLU A 106 12.28 15.04 -2.41
CA GLU A 106 12.21 15.69 -1.10
C GLU A 106 10.79 15.64 -0.51
N ASP A 107 9.76 15.86 -1.35
CA ASP A 107 8.36 15.98 -0.95
C ASP A 107 7.49 14.76 -1.34
N ARG A 108 8.05 13.80 -2.10
CA ARG A 108 7.29 12.67 -2.62
C ARG A 108 8.17 11.52 -3.09
N VAL A 109 7.55 10.37 -3.27
CA VAL A 109 8.14 9.22 -3.96
C VAL A 109 7.29 8.90 -5.19
N ASN A 110 7.92 8.78 -6.35
CA ASN A 110 7.24 8.37 -7.57
C ASN A 110 7.58 6.92 -7.91
N PHE A 111 6.54 6.15 -8.21
CA PHE A 111 6.64 4.80 -8.76
C PHE A 111 6.26 4.87 -10.24
N TYR A 112 7.18 4.44 -11.10
CA TYR A 112 6.99 4.34 -12.55
C TYR A 112 6.91 2.86 -12.92
N TYR A 113 5.80 2.42 -13.43
CA TYR A 113 5.61 1.04 -13.86
C TYR A 113 5.77 0.94 -15.37
N ALA A 114 6.48 -0.12 -15.83
CA ALA A 114 6.70 -0.33 -17.26
C ALA A 114 5.39 -0.58 -18.02
N LYS A 115 4.37 -1.09 -17.33
CA LYS A 115 3.07 -1.34 -17.94
C LYS A 115 2.22 -0.08 -17.99
N ASP A 116 1.69 0.22 -19.16
CA ASP A 116 0.72 1.30 -19.43
C ASP A 116 1.21 2.69 -19.00
N ASP A 117 2.54 2.89 -18.88
CA ASP A 117 3.18 4.13 -18.43
C ASP A 117 2.59 4.67 -17.11
N VAL A 118 2.20 3.77 -16.22
CA VAL A 118 1.60 4.15 -14.94
C VAL A 118 2.61 4.88 -14.08
N VAL A 119 2.25 6.07 -13.62
CA VAL A 119 2.98 6.82 -12.62
C VAL A 119 2.10 6.99 -11.39
N ARG A 120 2.60 6.53 -10.26
CA ARG A 120 1.96 6.72 -8.96
C ARG A 120 2.81 7.63 -8.10
N THR A 121 2.23 8.71 -7.60
CA THR A 121 2.88 9.65 -6.67
C THR A 121 2.43 9.36 -5.25
N VAL A 122 3.40 9.23 -4.35
CA VAL A 122 3.22 9.11 -2.90
C VAL A 122 3.72 10.40 -2.26
N TRP A 123 2.87 11.15 -1.61
CA TRP A 123 3.19 12.41 -0.96
C TRP A 123 3.77 12.15 0.44
N LEU A 124 4.93 12.76 0.75
CA LEU A 124 5.64 12.54 2.02
C LEU A 124 5.32 13.58 3.10
N GLU A 125 4.90 14.78 2.70
CA GLU A 125 4.61 15.89 3.58
C GLU A 125 3.15 16.31 3.48
N ASP A 126 2.79 17.36 4.22
CA ASP A 126 1.47 17.98 4.21
C ASP A 126 1.05 18.42 2.81
N HIS A 127 0.57 17.47 2.03
CA HIS A 127 -0.05 17.73 0.76
C HIS A 127 -1.55 17.95 0.97
N PRO A 128 -2.15 18.95 0.29
CA PRO A 128 -3.59 19.18 0.45
C PRO A 128 -4.41 17.93 0.18
N GLU A 129 -5.20 17.54 1.17
CA GLU A 129 -6.11 16.41 1.03
C GLU A 129 -7.13 16.65 -0.08
N PRO A 130 -7.37 15.65 -0.94
CA PRO A 130 -8.43 15.73 -1.93
C PRO A 130 -9.79 15.88 -1.26
N ARG A 131 -10.75 16.48 -1.97
CA ARG A 131 -12.13 16.55 -1.48
C ARG A 131 -12.69 15.15 -1.22
N VAL A 132 -13.67 15.05 -0.34
CA VAL A 132 -14.34 13.76 -0.02
C VAL A 132 -14.90 13.08 -1.28
N SER A 133 -15.34 13.87 -2.26
CA SER A 133 -15.91 13.40 -3.53
C SER A 133 -14.89 12.98 -4.59
N ASP A 134 -13.61 13.25 -4.37
CA ASP A 134 -12.59 13.00 -5.38
C ASP A 134 -12.07 11.56 -5.24
N PHE A 135 -12.05 10.85 -6.38
CA PHE A 135 -11.56 9.49 -6.49
C PHE A 135 -10.62 9.37 -7.69
N PHE A 136 -9.60 8.53 -7.56
CA PHE A 136 -8.53 8.39 -8.53
C PHE A 136 -8.30 6.92 -8.87
N ILE A 137 -7.91 6.62 -10.10
CA ILE A 137 -7.60 5.24 -10.52
C ILE A 137 -6.48 4.67 -9.65
N GLN A 138 -5.39 5.43 -9.45
CA GLN A 138 -4.26 5.01 -8.62
C GLN A 138 -4.47 5.26 -7.10
N GLY A 139 -5.65 5.76 -6.72
CA GLY A 139 -5.88 6.22 -5.36
C GLY A 139 -5.13 7.51 -5.04
N HIS A 140 -5.21 7.92 -3.79
CA HIS A 140 -4.42 9.01 -3.21
C HIS A 140 -3.50 8.42 -2.15
N SER A 141 -2.19 8.61 -2.32
CA SER A 141 -1.16 7.94 -1.52
C SER A 141 -0.40 8.93 -0.65
N HIS A 142 -0.33 8.64 0.64
CA HIS A 142 0.54 9.32 1.61
C HIS A 142 1.59 8.36 2.12
N GLY A 143 2.83 8.84 2.19
CA GLY A 143 3.98 8.10 2.69
C GLY A 143 4.61 8.76 3.90
N ARG A 144 5.27 7.97 4.71
CA ARG A 144 6.18 8.42 5.75
C ARG A 144 7.30 7.40 5.89
N TYR A 145 8.44 7.87 6.33
CA TYR A 145 9.52 6.99 6.75
C TYR A 145 9.33 6.63 8.22
N GLU A 146 9.48 5.36 8.56
CA GLU A 146 9.31 4.85 9.91
C GLU A 146 10.11 3.56 10.07
N ASP A 147 10.99 3.51 11.08
CA ASP A 147 11.82 2.33 11.40
C ASP A 147 12.57 1.76 10.17
N GLY A 148 13.24 2.64 9.39
CA GLY A 148 14.02 2.23 8.23
C GLY A 148 13.22 1.75 7.03
N ALA A 149 11.91 2.03 7.00
CA ALA A 149 11.02 1.67 5.91
C ALA A 149 10.22 2.88 5.40
N LEU A 150 9.72 2.80 4.18
CA LEU A 150 8.68 3.68 3.65
C LEU A 150 7.32 3.01 3.88
N ILE A 151 6.48 3.64 4.69
CA ILE A 151 5.09 3.22 4.91
C ILE A 151 4.19 4.08 4.04
N ILE A 152 3.35 3.45 3.23
CA ILE A 152 2.42 4.12 2.33
C ILE A 152 1.00 3.71 2.70
N ASN A 153 0.11 4.69 2.83
CA ASN A 153 -1.32 4.46 2.93
C ASN A 153 -2.00 5.07 1.70
N THR A 154 -2.84 4.30 1.03
CA THR A 154 -3.56 4.71 -0.17
C THR A 154 -5.04 4.43 -0.01
N ASP A 155 -5.83 5.45 -0.26
CA ASP A 155 -7.30 5.39 -0.29
C ASP A 155 -7.84 6.13 -1.53
N LYS A 156 -9.14 6.49 -1.51
CA LYS A 156 -9.82 7.25 -2.58
C LYS A 156 -9.66 6.64 -3.98
N PHE A 157 -9.70 5.34 -4.05
CA PHE A 157 -9.73 4.63 -5.33
C PHE A 157 -11.10 4.79 -6.01
N THR A 158 -11.10 4.87 -7.33
CA THR A 158 -12.31 4.61 -8.10
C THR A 158 -12.74 3.16 -7.94
N PHE A 159 -14.03 2.88 -8.15
CA PHE A 159 -14.46 1.50 -8.32
C PHE A 159 -13.70 0.88 -9.52
N ASP A 160 -13.16 -0.32 -9.32
CA ASP A 160 -12.45 -1.06 -10.36
C ASP A 160 -12.98 -2.51 -10.43
N PRO A 161 -13.57 -2.92 -11.57
CA PRO A 161 -14.13 -4.26 -11.72
C PRO A 161 -13.09 -5.39 -11.64
N GLN A 162 -11.81 -5.06 -11.63
CA GLN A 162 -10.69 -5.99 -11.58
C GLN A 162 -9.65 -5.63 -10.52
N GLY A 163 -9.97 -4.68 -9.65
CA GLY A 163 -8.98 -4.01 -8.80
C GLY A 163 -8.36 -4.85 -7.70
N LEU A 164 -8.92 -6.03 -7.37
CA LEU A 164 -8.28 -7.00 -6.49
C LEU A 164 -7.61 -8.14 -7.27
N ASN A 165 -8.18 -8.55 -8.39
CA ASN A 165 -7.58 -9.54 -9.29
C ASN A 165 -8.24 -9.50 -10.67
N ALA A 166 -7.44 -9.35 -11.72
CA ALA A 166 -7.95 -9.32 -13.10
C ALA A 166 -8.23 -10.69 -13.66
N ASP A 167 -7.42 -11.69 -13.34
CA ASP A 167 -7.55 -13.03 -13.91
C ASP A 167 -8.84 -13.71 -13.45
N PHE A 168 -9.20 -13.49 -12.20
CA PHE A 168 -10.43 -14.01 -11.60
C PHE A 168 -11.55 -12.97 -11.50
N GLN A 169 -11.35 -11.77 -12.07
CA GLN A 169 -12.38 -10.74 -12.16
C GLN A 169 -12.91 -10.30 -10.77
N ILE A 170 -12.01 -10.13 -9.81
CA ILE A 170 -12.38 -9.72 -8.47
C ILE A 170 -12.28 -8.20 -8.37
N ALA A 171 -13.44 -7.58 -8.20
CA ALA A 171 -13.55 -6.12 -8.14
C ALA A 171 -12.99 -5.53 -6.84
N SER A 172 -12.66 -4.24 -6.88
CA SER A 172 -12.45 -3.41 -5.69
C SER A 172 -13.43 -2.25 -5.63
N SER A 173 -13.84 -1.91 -4.41
CA SER A 173 -14.77 -0.79 -4.18
C SER A 173 -14.03 0.54 -3.98
N THR A 174 -14.80 1.62 -3.92
CA THR A 174 -14.28 2.95 -3.51
C THR A 174 -13.90 3.02 -2.03
N GLN A 175 -14.19 1.98 -1.25
CA GLN A 175 -13.79 1.85 0.16
C GLN A 175 -12.46 1.11 0.32
N LYS A 176 -11.84 0.69 -0.79
CA LYS A 176 -10.54 0.04 -0.77
C LYS A 176 -9.49 0.94 -0.10
N GLN A 177 -8.73 0.35 0.81
CA GLN A 177 -7.56 0.93 1.43
C GLN A 177 -6.38 -0.03 1.26
N VAL A 178 -5.23 0.50 0.92
CA VAL A 178 -4.00 -0.30 0.77
C VAL A 178 -2.92 0.32 1.63
N THR A 179 -2.33 -0.49 2.50
CA THR A 179 -1.13 -0.13 3.26
C THR A 179 0.04 -0.93 2.73
N GLU A 180 1.15 -0.25 2.47
CA GLU A 180 2.38 -0.85 1.98
C GLU A 180 3.54 -0.47 2.89
N ARG A 181 4.47 -1.40 3.07
CA ARG A 181 5.73 -1.19 3.78
C ARG A 181 6.87 -1.63 2.87
N PHE A 182 7.73 -0.70 2.48
CA PHE A 182 8.92 -0.96 1.66
C PHE A 182 10.17 -0.82 2.51
N GLU A 183 11.06 -1.81 2.44
CA GLU A 183 12.33 -1.82 3.15
C GLU A 183 13.43 -2.50 2.33
N ARG A 184 14.68 -2.20 2.67
CA ARG A 184 15.84 -2.86 2.06
C ARG A 184 16.20 -4.12 2.84
N ASP A 185 16.50 -5.19 2.09
CA ASP A 185 17.13 -6.40 2.63
C ASP A 185 18.39 -6.70 1.78
N GLY A 186 19.54 -6.13 2.20
CA GLY A 186 20.74 -6.09 1.38
C GLY A 186 20.52 -5.30 0.08
N ASP A 187 20.73 -5.94 -1.06
CA ASP A 187 20.52 -5.34 -2.37
C ASP A 187 19.06 -5.41 -2.84
N ASP A 188 18.23 -6.21 -2.19
CA ASP A 188 16.85 -6.42 -2.59
C ASP A 188 15.88 -5.43 -1.92
N LEU A 189 14.73 -5.26 -2.54
CA LEU A 189 13.60 -4.53 -2.02
C LEU A 189 12.55 -5.53 -1.51
N MET A 190 12.27 -5.44 -0.22
CA MET A 190 11.17 -6.19 0.40
C MET A 190 9.97 -5.28 0.55
N PHE A 191 8.77 -5.77 0.22
CA PHE A 191 7.57 -5.03 0.54
C PHE A 191 6.41 -5.93 0.95
N LYS A 192 5.66 -5.43 1.92
CA LYS A 192 4.43 -6.01 2.40
C LYS A 192 3.26 -5.14 1.98
N VAL A 193 2.23 -5.78 1.46
CA VAL A 193 0.98 -5.13 1.05
C VAL A 193 -0.16 -5.67 1.90
N THR A 194 -0.97 -4.78 2.44
CA THR A 194 -2.21 -5.12 3.14
C THR A 194 -3.36 -4.36 2.50
N THR A 195 -4.35 -5.08 2.03
CA THR A 195 -5.55 -4.52 1.40
C THR A 195 -6.77 -4.78 2.27
N ILE A 196 -7.54 -3.72 2.51
CA ILE A 196 -8.85 -3.75 3.16
C ILE A 196 -9.87 -3.25 2.13
N ASP A 197 -10.92 -4.01 1.91
CA ASP A 197 -12.08 -3.60 1.14
C ASP A 197 -13.33 -4.22 1.76
N THR A 198 -13.95 -3.50 2.67
CA THR A 198 -15.08 -4.02 3.47
C THR A 198 -16.32 -4.35 2.65
N PHE A 199 -16.35 -3.93 1.39
CA PHE A 199 -17.43 -4.26 0.48
C PHE A 199 -17.22 -5.63 -0.18
N PHE A 200 -15.98 -5.95 -0.55
CA PHE A 200 -15.65 -7.16 -1.29
C PHE A 200 -14.84 -8.20 -0.50
N LEU A 201 -14.17 -7.80 0.60
CA LEU A 201 -13.40 -8.69 1.46
C LEU A 201 -14.02 -8.80 2.86
N LEU A 202 -14.06 -10.01 3.40
CA LEU A 202 -14.51 -10.31 4.77
C LEU A 202 -13.44 -9.99 5.81
N GLU A 203 -12.17 -10.03 5.42
CA GLU A 203 -11.01 -9.76 6.26
C GLU A 203 -9.88 -9.13 5.43
N PRO A 204 -8.91 -8.45 6.07
CA PRO A 204 -7.76 -7.90 5.36
C PRO A 204 -6.97 -8.98 4.63
N TRP A 205 -6.53 -8.65 3.41
CA TRP A 205 -5.64 -9.50 2.63
C TRP A 205 -4.23 -8.93 2.64
N SER A 206 -3.27 -9.73 3.16
CA SER A 206 -1.87 -9.33 3.25
C SER A 206 -0.95 -10.34 2.58
N TYR A 207 0.10 -9.84 1.94
CA TYR A 207 1.17 -10.65 1.38
C TYR A 207 2.50 -9.89 1.42
N GLU A 208 3.59 -10.63 1.24
CA GLU A 208 4.95 -10.08 1.15
C GLU A 208 5.59 -10.55 -0.16
N VAL A 209 6.36 -9.68 -0.78
CA VAL A 209 7.13 -9.96 -1.99
C VAL A 209 8.50 -9.34 -1.92
N ARG A 210 9.42 -9.92 -2.69
CA ARG A 210 10.81 -9.48 -2.85
C ARG A 210 11.05 -9.10 -4.30
N SER A 211 11.61 -7.92 -4.55
CA SER A 211 12.09 -7.49 -5.86
C SER A 211 13.61 -7.38 -5.85
N THR A 212 14.24 -7.87 -6.90
CA THR A 212 15.69 -7.73 -7.10
C THR A 212 15.98 -6.48 -7.94
N PRO A 213 17.19 -5.91 -7.86
CA PRO A 213 17.58 -4.82 -8.75
C PRO A 213 17.44 -5.20 -10.22
N ALA A 214 16.97 -4.25 -11.04
CA ALA A 214 16.89 -4.34 -12.49
C ALA A 214 17.79 -3.29 -13.14
N ILE A 215 18.08 -3.43 -14.44
CA ILE A 215 18.94 -2.49 -15.18
C ILE A 215 18.08 -1.33 -15.71
N ASP A 216 16.83 -1.63 -16.08
CA ASP A 216 15.88 -0.70 -16.66
C ASP A 216 14.45 -1.21 -16.47
N LEU A 217 13.46 -0.57 -17.07
CA LEU A 217 12.07 -1.00 -17.04
C LEU A 217 11.77 -2.26 -17.87
N GLY A 218 12.74 -2.81 -18.60
CA GLY A 218 12.56 -4.02 -19.41
C GLY A 218 11.84 -3.79 -20.74
N GLY A 219 11.71 -2.55 -21.18
CA GLY A 219 11.03 -2.11 -22.39
C GLY A 219 9.77 -1.30 -22.11
N GLU A 220 9.26 -0.67 -23.15
CA GLU A 220 7.98 0.05 -23.11
C GLU A 220 6.86 -0.91 -23.52
N TRP A 221 5.83 -0.99 -22.72
CA TRP A 221 4.63 -1.72 -23.06
C TRP A 221 3.49 -0.73 -23.29
N SER A 222 3.09 -0.57 -24.55
CA SER A 222 2.00 0.30 -24.92
C SER A 222 0.74 -0.51 -25.24
N CYS A 223 -0.34 -0.19 -24.58
CA CYS A 223 -1.63 -0.78 -24.86
C CYS A 223 -2.27 -0.11 -26.10
N SER A 224 -2.92 -0.92 -26.93
CA SER A 224 -3.77 -0.43 -28.02
C SER A 224 -5.20 -0.92 -27.79
N PRO A 225 -6.19 -0.03 -27.52
CA PRO A 225 -7.58 -0.43 -27.31
C PRO A 225 -8.14 -1.23 -28.48
N ARG A 226 -7.73 -0.87 -29.70
CA ARG A 226 -8.15 -1.61 -30.90
C ARG A 226 -7.66 -3.05 -30.90
N SER A 227 -6.39 -3.27 -30.52
CA SER A 227 -5.80 -4.61 -30.47
C SER A 227 -6.35 -5.42 -29.29
N SER A 228 -6.47 -4.77 -28.13
CA SER A 228 -7.00 -5.39 -26.91
C SER A 228 -8.44 -5.85 -27.10
N ARG A 229 -9.31 -5.00 -27.63
CA ARG A 229 -10.71 -5.34 -27.93
C ARG A 229 -10.85 -6.37 -29.06
N HIS A 230 -9.86 -6.48 -29.94
CA HIS A 230 -9.88 -7.49 -31.00
C HIS A 230 -9.90 -8.93 -30.46
N SER A 231 -9.26 -9.18 -29.32
CA SER A 231 -9.26 -10.49 -28.66
C SER A 231 -10.66 -10.92 -28.19
N LEU A 232 -11.50 -9.96 -27.83
CA LEU A 232 -12.87 -10.20 -27.34
C LEU A 232 -13.78 -10.89 -28.35
N ARG A 233 -13.49 -10.79 -29.64
CA ARG A 233 -14.32 -11.44 -30.69
C ARG A 233 -14.46 -12.95 -30.52
N PHE A 234 -13.58 -13.57 -29.72
CA PHE A 234 -13.60 -14.98 -29.44
C PHE A 234 -14.27 -15.32 -28.08
N VAL A 235 -14.64 -14.31 -27.31
CA VAL A 235 -15.32 -14.44 -26.05
C VAL A 235 -16.81 -14.22 -26.30
N PRO A 236 -17.68 -15.19 -26.05
CA PRO A 236 -19.12 -14.97 -26.18
C PRO A 236 -19.60 -13.96 -25.14
N PRO A 237 -20.42 -12.96 -25.54
CA PRO A 237 -20.99 -12.02 -24.60
C PRO A 237 -21.95 -12.72 -23.62
N LYS A 238 -21.84 -12.38 -22.33
CA LYS A 238 -22.70 -12.94 -21.29
C LYS A 238 -24.13 -12.39 -21.25
N TYR A 239 -24.45 -11.39 -22.07
CA TYR A 239 -25.75 -10.71 -22.04
C TYR A 239 -26.97 -11.62 -22.35
N ASN A 240 -26.75 -12.74 -23.05
CA ASN A 240 -27.80 -13.62 -23.48
C ASN A 240 -27.95 -14.85 -22.56
N GLU A 241 -27.15 -14.95 -21.53
CA GLU A 241 -27.33 -15.99 -20.53
C GLU A 241 -28.33 -15.51 -19.48
N ASP A 242 -29.41 -16.24 -19.28
CA ASP A 242 -30.27 -16.05 -18.12
C ASP A 242 -29.37 -16.14 -16.87
N PRO A 243 -29.52 -15.22 -15.91
CA PRO A 243 -28.74 -15.29 -14.68
C PRO A 243 -28.92 -16.65 -14.05
N ALA A 244 -27.82 -17.38 -13.89
CA ALA A 244 -27.88 -18.67 -13.25
C ALA A 244 -28.50 -18.53 -11.86
N PRO A 245 -29.35 -19.46 -11.41
CA PRO A 245 -30.02 -19.38 -10.11
C PRO A 245 -29.04 -19.10 -8.96
N GLU A 246 -27.85 -19.67 -9.00
CA GLU A 246 -26.79 -19.46 -8.05
C GLU A 246 -26.27 -18.00 -7.96
N ARG A 247 -26.44 -17.17 -9.02
CA ARG A 247 -26.09 -15.75 -8.98
C ARG A 247 -27.02 -14.93 -8.09
N LEU A 248 -28.26 -15.37 -7.96
CA LEU A 248 -29.28 -14.71 -7.13
C LEU A 248 -29.13 -15.07 -5.65
N GLU A 249 -28.52 -16.21 -5.35
CA GLU A 249 -28.31 -16.70 -3.99
C GLU A 249 -27.39 -15.76 -3.19
N TYR A 250 -26.38 -15.16 -3.85
CA TYR A 250 -25.44 -14.21 -3.23
C TYR A 250 -26.03 -12.82 -2.95
N LEU A 251 -27.23 -12.53 -3.44
CA LEU A 251 -27.90 -11.23 -3.25
C LEU A 251 -28.93 -11.25 -2.11
N GLN A 252 -29.11 -12.38 -1.43
CA GLN A 252 -30.14 -12.58 -0.41
C GLN A 252 -29.67 -12.36 1.04
N ASP A 253 -28.40 -11.97 1.27
CA ASP A 253 -27.82 -11.70 2.60
C ASP A 253 -27.83 -10.22 2.98
#